data_2e381fe8ee520c2887777ebbb43b9f39
#
_entry.id   2e381fe8ee520c2887777ebbb43b9f39
#
_cell.length_a   1.000
_cell.length_b   1.000
_cell.length_c   1.000
_cell.angle_alpha   90.00
_cell.angle_beta   90.00
_cell.angle_gamma   90.00
#
_symmetry.space_group_name_H-M   'P 1'
#
loop_
_entity.id
_entity.type
_entity.pdbx_description
1 polymer ?
#
loop_
_entity_poly.entity_id
_entity_poly.type
_entity_poly.pdbx_seq_one_letter_code
_entity_poly.pdbx_strand_id
1 'polypeptide(L)'
;MYDTKPFFYGTGRRKHSVARVRLYAGSGSIKINGRDIDDYFGLDTLKLIVRQPLELTNTNGNFDIVCNVGGGGVTGQAGAIRHGIARALLEYNEELRPILKKAGFLTRDPRMKERKKYGLKAAR
;
A
#
# COMPACT_ATOMS: atom_id res chain seq x y z
N MET A 1 11.57 -15.83 10.41
CA MET A 1 10.48 -16.67 9.90
C MET A 1 10.13 -16.41 8.44
N TYR A 2 10.00 -15.17 8.03
CA TYR A 2 9.68 -14.86 6.64
C TYR A 2 10.89 -14.74 5.72
N ASP A 3 12.08 -14.85 6.27
CA ASP A 3 13.31 -14.54 5.51
C ASP A 3 13.51 -15.41 4.29
N THR A 4 13.08 -16.67 4.36
CA THR A 4 13.30 -17.62 3.28
C THR A 4 12.06 -17.90 2.44
N LYS A 5 10.93 -17.30 2.79
CA LYS A 5 9.69 -17.55 2.06
C LYS A 5 9.58 -16.63 0.85
N PRO A 6 8.99 -17.14 -0.24
CA PRO A 6 8.72 -16.27 -1.38
C PRO A 6 7.63 -15.26 -1.05
N PHE A 7 7.72 -14.12 -1.70
CA PHE A 7 6.73 -13.07 -1.48
C PHE A 7 6.51 -12.28 -2.76
N PHE A 8 5.37 -11.60 -2.82
CA PHE A 8 5.09 -10.59 -3.84
C PHE A 8 5.38 -9.23 -3.24
N TYR A 9 5.92 -8.33 -4.03
CA TYR A 9 6.44 -7.07 -3.52
C TYR A 9 5.79 -5.88 -4.20
N GLY A 10 5.55 -4.83 -3.45
CA GLY A 10 5.08 -3.57 -4.00
C GLY A 10 5.56 -2.40 -3.15
N THR A 11 5.95 -1.32 -3.81
CA THR A 11 6.30 -0.08 -3.14
C THR A 11 5.17 0.92 -3.35
N GLY A 12 4.70 1.51 -2.26
CA GLY A 12 3.67 2.52 -2.31
C GLY A 12 4.19 3.86 -1.85
N ARG A 13 3.60 4.92 -2.38
CA ARG A 13 4.01 6.28 -2.04
C ARG A 13 2.79 7.17 -1.93
N ARG A 14 2.82 8.06 -0.97
CA ARG A 14 1.82 9.10 -0.84
C ARG A 14 2.44 10.29 -0.11
N LYS A 15 2.52 11.43 -0.81
CA LYS A 15 3.18 12.62 -0.28
C LYS A 15 4.60 12.26 0.14
N HIS A 16 4.92 12.37 1.42
CA HIS A 16 6.26 12.09 1.90
C HIS A 16 6.41 10.68 2.45
N SER A 17 5.36 9.88 2.39
CA SER A 17 5.39 8.53 2.93
C SER A 17 5.79 7.53 1.86
N VAL A 18 6.63 6.56 2.24
CA VAL A 18 7.05 5.47 1.37
C VAL A 18 6.83 4.17 2.12
N ALA A 19 6.12 3.24 1.48
CA ALA A 19 5.83 1.94 2.06
C ALA A 19 6.41 0.83 1.19
N ARG A 20 7.11 -0.10 1.83
CA ARG A 20 7.60 -1.31 1.17
C ARG A 20 6.78 -2.47 1.69
N VAL A 21 6.06 -3.11 0.79
CA VAL A 21 5.05 -4.11 1.14
C VAL A 21 5.44 -5.45 0.58
N ARG A 22 5.38 -6.48 1.43
CA ARG A 22 5.60 -7.87 1.03
C ARG A 22 4.35 -8.66 1.36
N LEU A 23 3.88 -9.43 0.38
CA LEU A 23 2.74 -10.34 0.56
C LEU A 23 3.27 -11.77 0.61
N TYR A 24 3.06 -12.44 1.72
CA TYR A 24 3.38 -13.86 1.86
C TYR A 24 2.08 -14.65 1.88
N ALA A 25 2.12 -15.87 1.39
CA ALA A 25 0.96 -16.76 1.56
C ALA A 25 0.68 -16.92 3.05
N GLY A 26 -0.56 -16.70 3.46
CA GLY A 26 -0.88 -16.72 4.87
C GLY A 26 -2.36 -16.62 5.14
N SER A 27 -2.70 -16.05 6.28
CA SER A 27 -4.06 -16.10 6.80
C SER A 27 -4.67 -14.74 7.13
N GLY A 28 -3.98 -13.64 6.80
CA GLY A 28 -4.57 -12.31 6.97
C GLY A 28 -3.89 -11.42 7.99
N SER A 29 -2.73 -11.81 8.50
CA SER A 29 -1.97 -10.99 9.44
C SER A 29 -1.39 -9.79 8.69
N ILE A 30 -1.44 -8.61 9.32
CA ILE A 30 -0.83 -7.40 8.76
C ILE A 30 0.07 -6.80 9.83
N LYS A 31 1.36 -6.72 9.51
CA LYS A 31 2.33 -6.12 10.41
C LYS A 31 3.00 -4.94 9.75
N ILE A 32 3.05 -3.83 10.47
CA ILE A 32 3.59 -2.57 9.98
C ILE A 32 4.72 -2.16 10.92
N ASN A 33 5.92 -2.08 10.37
CA ASN A 33 7.13 -1.73 11.15
C ASN A 33 7.27 -2.64 12.38
N GLY A 34 6.97 -3.93 12.22
CA GLY A 34 7.11 -4.91 13.29
C GLY A 34 5.96 -4.96 14.26
N ARG A 35 4.92 -4.17 14.05
CA ARG A 35 3.76 -4.10 14.95
C ARG A 35 2.51 -4.54 14.21
N ASP A 36 1.59 -5.16 14.94
CA ASP A 36 0.30 -5.49 14.37
C ASP A 36 -0.43 -4.22 13.94
N ILE A 37 -1.25 -4.31 12.89
CA ILE A 37 -1.96 -3.16 12.38
C ILE A 37 -2.83 -2.49 13.44
N ASP A 38 -3.41 -3.28 14.34
CA ASP A 38 -4.26 -2.74 15.38
C ASP A 38 -3.47 -1.92 16.40
N ASP A 39 -2.19 -2.26 16.59
CA ASP A 39 -1.30 -1.49 17.46
C ASP A 39 -0.72 -0.28 16.76
N TYR A 40 -0.50 -0.40 15.45
CA TYR A 40 0.17 0.68 14.71
C TYR A 40 -0.75 1.85 14.44
N PHE A 41 -1.98 1.57 14.01
CA PHE A 41 -2.98 2.61 13.74
C PHE A 41 -4.03 2.60 14.84
N GLY A 42 -4.22 3.75 15.48
CA GLY A 42 -5.26 3.88 16.49
C GLY A 42 -6.64 4.12 15.94
N LEU A 43 -6.75 4.54 14.66
CA LEU A 43 -8.04 4.86 14.06
C LEU A 43 -8.49 3.77 13.13
N ASP A 44 -9.74 3.34 13.28
CA ASP A 44 -10.30 2.29 12.44
C ASP A 44 -10.34 2.69 10.96
N THR A 45 -10.53 3.99 10.68
CA THR A 45 -10.56 4.46 9.30
C THR A 45 -9.25 4.22 8.59
N LEU A 46 -8.11 4.34 9.30
CA LEU A 46 -6.81 4.08 8.69
C LEU A 46 -6.60 2.61 8.42
N LYS A 47 -7.06 1.76 9.32
CA LYS A 47 -6.99 0.31 9.10
C LYS A 47 -7.82 -0.10 7.89
N LEU A 48 -8.98 0.53 7.74
CA LEU A 48 -9.86 0.26 6.61
C LEU A 48 -9.17 0.64 5.29
N ILE A 49 -8.50 1.79 5.26
CA ILE A 49 -7.78 2.22 4.06
C ILE A 49 -6.75 1.17 3.64
N VAL A 50 -6.01 0.65 4.60
CA VAL A 50 -4.98 -0.36 4.31
C VAL A 50 -5.60 -1.62 3.73
N ARG A 51 -6.76 -2.03 4.23
CA ARG A 51 -7.40 -3.28 3.80
C ARG A 51 -8.21 -3.17 2.51
N GLN A 52 -8.48 -1.96 2.03
CA GLN A 52 -9.33 -1.78 0.86
C GLN A 52 -8.92 -2.59 -0.36
N PRO A 53 -7.65 -2.61 -0.78
CA PRO A 53 -7.31 -3.40 -1.97
C PRO A 53 -7.49 -4.89 -1.76
N LEU A 54 -7.29 -5.38 -0.54
CA LEU A 54 -7.49 -6.80 -0.25
C LEU A 54 -8.96 -7.17 -0.31
N GLU A 55 -9.81 -6.32 0.23
CA GLU A 55 -11.25 -6.58 0.20
C GLU A 55 -11.81 -6.45 -1.21
N LEU A 56 -11.33 -5.46 -1.94
CA LEU A 56 -11.79 -5.25 -3.32
C LEU A 56 -11.48 -6.43 -4.22
N THR A 57 -10.34 -7.06 -4.02
CA THR A 57 -9.91 -8.20 -4.84
C THR A 57 -10.28 -9.54 -4.22
N ASN A 58 -10.96 -9.50 -3.08
CA ASN A 58 -11.38 -10.71 -2.36
C ASN A 58 -10.21 -11.61 -2.00
N THR A 59 -9.10 -10.99 -1.61
CA THR A 59 -7.89 -11.70 -1.17
C THR A 59 -7.63 -11.52 0.31
N ASN A 60 -8.55 -10.87 1.02
CA ASN A 60 -8.45 -10.68 2.45
C ASN A 60 -8.45 -12.05 3.13
N GLY A 61 -7.42 -12.30 3.91
CA GLY A 61 -7.27 -13.61 4.53
C GLY A 61 -6.38 -14.59 3.76
N ASN A 62 -5.96 -14.24 2.55
CA ASN A 62 -5.09 -15.11 1.75
C ASN A 62 -3.61 -14.82 1.95
N PHE A 63 -3.27 -13.67 2.48
CA PHE A 63 -1.89 -13.23 2.61
C PHE A 63 -1.58 -12.76 4.02
N ASP A 64 -0.33 -12.99 4.42
CA ASP A 64 0.26 -12.28 5.54
C ASP A 64 1.07 -11.13 4.96
N ILE A 65 0.87 -9.94 5.49
CA ILE A 65 1.47 -8.74 4.95
C ILE A 65 2.51 -8.21 5.92
N VAL A 66 3.72 -8.00 5.43
CA VAL A 66 4.79 -7.37 6.19
C VAL A 66 5.14 -6.08 5.48
N CYS A 67 5.04 -4.97 6.19
CA CYS A 67 5.21 -3.66 5.61
C CYS A 67 6.19 -2.84 6.43
N ASN A 68 7.09 -2.14 5.76
CA ASN A 68 7.89 -1.09 6.37
C ASN A 68 7.50 0.23 5.75
N VAL A 69 7.15 1.20 6.58
CA VAL A 69 6.70 2.50 6.10
C VAL A 69 7.40 3.60 6.89
N GLY A 70 7.73 4.68 6.22
CA GLY A 70 8.37 5.82 6.86
C GLY A 70 7.96 7.11 6.19
N GLY A 71 8.19 8.21 6.89
CA GLY A 71 7.91 9.55 6.40
C GLY A 71 6.46 9.96 6.53
N GLY A 72 6.22 11.26 6.52
CA GLY A 72 4.89 11.82 6.58
C GLY A 72 4.12 11.48 7.85
N GLY A 73 2.83 11.76 7.83
CA GLY A 73 1.95 11.45 8.95
C GLY A 73 1.24 10.13 8.76
N VAL A 74 0.49 9.71 9.78
CA VAL A 74 -0.15 8.39 9.76
C VAL A 74 -1.16 8.25 8.63
N THR A 75 -1.86 9.33 8.28
CA THR A 75 -2.82 9.27 7.17
C THR A 75 -2.10 9.01 5.84
N GLY A 76 -0.99 9.71 5.61
CA GLY A 76 -0.19 9.47 4.41
C GLY A 76 0.41 8.09 4.39
N GLN A 77 0.80 7.58 5.57
CA GLN A 77 1.35 6.24 5.64
C GLN A 77 0.32 5.18 5.28
N ALA A 78 -0.92 5.34 5.75
CA ALA A 78 -1.98 4.39 5.39
C ALA A 78 -2.22 4.38 3.89
N GLY A 79 -2.22 5.57 3.25
CA GLY A 79 -2.37 5.66 1.80
C GLY A 79 -1.21 5.04 1.06
N ALA A 80 0.02 5.23 1.54
CA ALA A 80 1.20 4.63 0.92
C ALA A 80 1.15 3.11 1.03
N ILE A 81 0.73 2.58 2.17
CA ILE A 81 0.61 1.14 2.35
C ILE A 81 -0.45 0.58 1.41
N ARG A 82 -1.60 1.25 1.28
CA ARG A 82 -2.65 0.83 0.35
C ARG A 82 -2.11 0.75 -1.08
N HIS A 83 -1.37 1.75 -1.48
CA HIS A 83 -0.77 1.77 -2.82
C HIS A 83 0.21 0.61 -2.99
N GLY A 84 1.04 0.36 -1.98
CA GLY A 84 2.00 -0.73 -2.03
C GLY A 84 1.34 -2.10 -2.08
N ILE A 85 0.26 -2.29 -1.32
CA ILE A 85 -0.47 -3.54 -1.35
C ILE A 85 -1.08 -3.76 -2.73
N ALA A 86 -1.68 -2.72 -3.33
CA ALA A 86 -2.26 -2.84 -4.65
C ALA A 86 -1.21 -3.25 -5.68
N ARG A 87 -0.03 -2.65 -5.62
CA ARG A 87 1.05 -3.00 -6.55
C ARG A 87 1.58 -4.42 -6.32
N ALA A 88 1.66 -4.85 -5.06
CA ALA A 88 2.08 -6.21 -4.77
C ALA A 88 1.05 -7.23 -5.26
N LEU A 89 -0.24 -6.88 -5.19
CA LEU A 89 -1.29 -7.74 -5.72
C LEU A 89 -1.18 -7.90 -7.23
N LEU A 90 -0.71 -6.87 -7.93
CA LEU A 90 -0.48 -6.99 -9.37
C LEU A 90 0.62 -7.99 -9.68
N GLU A 91 1.64 -8.04 -8.84
CA GLU A 91 2.70 -9.03 -9.01
C GLU A 91 2.15 -10.44 -8.80
N TYR A 92 1.21 -10.57 -7.86
CA TYR A 92 0.55 -11.84 -7.63
C TYR A 92 -0.37 -12.22 -8.81
N ASN A 93 -1.16 -11.27 -9.32
CA ASN A 93 -2.10 -11.55 -10.39
C ASN A 93 -2.34 -10.28 -11.19
N GLU A 94 -1.77 -10.21 -12.38
CA GLU A 94 -1.86 -9.04 -13.23
C GLU A 94 -3.31 -8.76 -13.66
N GLU A 95 -4.17 -9.77 -13.63
CA GLU A 95 -5.56 -9.60 -14.02
C GLU A 95 -6.35 -8.72 -13.05
N LEU A 96 -5.78 -8.43 -11.88
CA LEU A 96 -6.42 -7.53 -10.92
C LEU A 96 -6.23 -6.05 -11.30
N ARG A 97 -5.44 -5.75 -12.32
CA ARG A 97 -5.13 -4.37 -12.67
C ARG A 97 -6.37 -3.52 -12.96
N PRO A 98 -7.35 -3.98 -13.77
CA PRO A 98 -8.50 -3.11 -14.07
C PRO A 98 -9.28 -2.72 -12.82
N ILE A 99 -9.52 -3.64 -11.90
CA ILE A 99 -10.33 -3.34 -10.74
C ILE A 99 -9.57 -2.43 -9.77
N LEU A 100 -8.27 -2.64 -9.60
CA LEU A 100 -7.46 -1.81 -8.73
C LEU A 100 -7.26 -0.42 -9.32
N LYS A 101 -7.09 -0.32 -10.63
CA LYS A 101 -6.94 0.96 -11.30
C LYS A 101 -8.22 1.77 -11.21
N LYS A 102 -9.36 1.13 -11.43
CA LYS A 102 -10.65 1.80 -11.38
C LYS A 102 -10.91 2.36 -9.99
N ALA A 103 -10.49 1.66 -8.96
CA ALA A 103 -10.67 2.12 -7.59
C ALA A 103 -9.69 3.23 -7.21
N GLY A 104 -8.69 3.52 -8.05
CA GLY A 104 -7.73 4.57 -7.77
C GLY A 104 -6.56 4.14 -6.91
N PHE A 105 -6.39 2.84 -6.68
CA PHE A 105 -5.36 2.36 -5.74
C PHE A 105 -3.98 2.23 -6.38
N LEU A 106 -3.87 2.41 -7.68
CA LEU A 106 -2.59 2.30 -8.38
C LEU A 106 -1.99 3.65 -8.75
N THR A 107 -2.67 4.74 -8.45
CA THR A 107 -2.27 6.07 -8.88
C THR A 107 -1.64 6.84 -7.74
N ARG A 108 -0.50 7.49 -8.01
CA ARG A 108 0.10 8.41 -7.04
C ARG A 108 -0.79 9.63 -6.85
N ASP A 109 -0.55 10.34 -5.76
CA ASP A 109 -1.27 11.58 -5.49
C ASP A 109 -1.00 12.57 -6.62
N PRO A 110 -2.01 12.96 -7.39
CA PRO A 110 -1.80 13.85 -8.54
C PRO A 110 -1.32 15.24 -8.13
N ARG A 111 -1.57 15.66 -6.91
CA ARG A 111 -1.12 16.98 -6.48
C ARG A 111 0.39 17.09 -6.44
N MET A 112 1.08 15.99 -6.19
CA MET A 112 2.53 16.01 -6.22
C MET A 112 3.05 16.31 -7.61
N LYS A 113 2.42 15.76 -8.63
CA LYS A 113 2.81 16.03 -10.00
C LYS A 113 2.56 17.46 -10.41
N GLU A 114 1.45 17.99 -9.98
CA GLU A 114 1.08 19.34 -10.38
C GLU A 114 2.03 20.37 -9.82
N ARG A 115 2.47 20.17 -8.59
CA ARG A 115 3.40 21.14 -8.01
C ARG A 115 4.75 21.14 -8.72
N LYS A 116 5.14 20.01 -9.28
CA LYS A 116 6.40 19.94 -10.01
C LYS A 116 6.38 20.72 -11.30
N LYS A 117 5.22 20.96 -11.83
CA LYS A 117 5.10 21.69 -13.10
C LYS A 117 5.35 23.16 -12.96
N TYR A 118 5.29 23.63 -11.79
CA TYR A 118 5.42 25.07 -11.63
C TYR A 118 6.81 25.46 -11.55
N GLY A 119 7.43 25.31 -11.88
CA GLY A 119 8.71 25.79 -11.87
C GLY A 119 9.27 25.72 -13.17
N LEU A 120 8.26 25.47 -12.91
CA LEU A 120 8.29 25.12 -13.55
C LEU A 120 7.80 25.01 -14.25
N LYS A 121 7.59 24.92 -14.48
CA LYS A 121 6.90 24.67 -15.05
C LYS A 121 6.62 23.99 -15.49
N ALA A 122 6.98 23.67 -15.51
CA ALA A 122 6.59 23.06 -15.81
C ALA A 122 6.54 22.29 -15.83
N ALA A 123 6.81 22.08 -15.61
CA ALA A 123 6.59 21.39 -15.55
C ALA A 123 6.44 20.91 -15.46
N ARG A 124 6.60 21.06 -15.31
CA ARG A 124 6.34 20.71 -15.10
C ARG A 124 6.28 20.41 -15.40
#